data_c922c34a3c19c177cebc39b26218df7c
#
_entry.id   c922c34a3c19c177cebc39b26218df7c
#
_cell.length_a   1.000
_cell.length_b   1.000
_cell.length_c   1.000
_cell.angle_alpha   90.00
_cell.angle_beta   90.00
_cell.angle_gamma   90.00
#
_symmetry.space_group_name_H-M   'P 1'
#
loop_
_entity.id
_entity.type
_entity.pdbx_description
1 polymer ?
#
loop_
_entity_poly.entity_id
_entity_poly.type
_entity_poly.pdbx_seq_one_letter_code
_entity_poly.pdbx_strand_id
1 'polypeptide(L)'
;MIKTVIMGTGRMGSLIRTTAEGVVDAGGQPVFDIVAQIGFDLSELKSAPAADVIIDFSNVATFDAVVAYVERTGAALVSSTTGYTPDQMDRLRELGQNARVMHSGNYSIGIAALRHLVAQATRELPGFDCEIVETHHNQKVDAPSGTAKLLLDAVVEAEP
;
A
#
# COMPACT_ATOMS: atom_id res chain seq x y z
N MET A 1 -2.77 -19.85 11.29
CA MET A 1 -2.67 -19.18 9.97
C MET A 1 -3.48 -17.89 10.01
N ILE A 2 -2.98 -16.85 9.36
CA ILE A 2 -3.64 -15.54 9.23
C ILE A 2 -4.55 -15.61 8.00
N LYS A 3 -5.87 -15.54 8.21
CA LYS A 3 -6.83 -15.51 7.09
C LYS A 3 -6.68 -14.19 6.34
N THR A 4 -6.38 -14.30 5.05
CA THR A 4 -6.00 -13.16 4.23
C THR A 4 -6.88 -13.06 2.99
N VAL A 5 -7.43 -11.88 2.74
CA VAL A 5 -8.02 -11.50 1.46
C VAL A 5 -7.02 -10.63 0.71
N ILE A 6 -6.81 -10.92 -0.57
CA ILE A 6 -6.00 -10.10 -1.46
C ILE A 6 -6.93 -9.37 -2.42
N MET A 7 -6.87 -8.04 -2.40
CA MET A 7 -7.56 -7.19 -3.37
C MET A 7 -6.58 -6.78 -4.46
N GLY A 8 -6.81 -7.27 -5.66
CA GLY A 8 -5.96 -7.09 -6.84
C GLY A 8 -5.52 -8.42 -7.45
N THR A 9 -5.70 -8.55 -8.76
CA THR A 9 -5.28 -9.71 -9.58
C THR A 9 -4.19 -9.34 -10.58
N GLY A 10 -3.69 -8.11 -10.51
CA GLY A 10 -2.57 -7.62 -11.32
C GLY A 10 -1.23 -8.21 -10.88
N ARG A 11 -0.14 -7.70 -11.46
CA ARG A 11 1.23 -8.17 -11.19
C ARG A 11 1.55 -8.24 -9.70
N MET A 12 1.28 -7.17 -8.95
CA MET A 12 1.58 -7.13 -7.51
C MET A 12 0.68 -8.05 -6.71
N GLY A 13 -0.64 -8.07 -6.96
CA GLY A 13 -1.55 -8.97 -6.26
C GLY A 13 -1.20 -10.45 -6.45
N SER A 14 -0.81 -10.83 -7.66
CA SER A 14 -0.34 -12.20 -7.94
C SER A 14 0.97 -12.52 -7.23
N LEU A 15 1.92 -11.59 -7.21
CA LEU A 15 3.20 -11.76 -6.51
C LEU A 15 2.99 -11.90 -4.99
N ILE A 16 2.12 -11.06 -4.40
CA ILE A 16 1.78 -11.12 -2.99
C ILE A 16 1.18 -12.48 -2.64
N ARG A 17 0.24 -12.97 -3.45
CA ARG A 17 -0.34 -14.30 -3.27
C ARG A 17 0.73 -15.38 -3.24
N THR A 18 1.52 -15.48 -4.31
CA THR A 18 2.59 -16.49 -4.41
C THR A 18 3.58 -16.41 -3.26
N THR A 19 3.95 -15.18 -2.86
CA THR A 19 4.86 -14.99 -1.73
C THR A 19 4.21 -15.45 -0.42
N ALA A 20 2.98 -15.04 -0.15
CA ALA A 20 2.28 -15.40 1.09
C ALA A 20 2.06 -16.92 1.21
N GLU A 21 1.72 -17.60 0.12
CA GLU A 21 1.57 -19.06 0.07
C GLU A 21 2.89 -19.79 0.39
N GLY A 22 4.04 -19.16 0.13
CA GLY A 22 5.38 -19.71 0.43
C GLY A 22 5.91 -19.40 1.82
N VAL A 23 5.26 -18.53 2.60
CA VAL A 23 5.74 -18.16 3.94
C VAL A 23 5.37 -19.22 4.95
N VAL A 24 6.38 -19.74 5.64
CA VAL A 24 6.22 -20.70 6.75
C VAL A 24 6.82 -20.13 8.05
N ASP A 25 6.28 -20.55 9.17
CA ASP A 25 6.84 -20.23 10.49
C ASP A 25 8.09 -21.09 10.81
N ALA A 26 8.67 -20.89 11.99
CA ALA A 26 9.84 -21.62 12.44
C ALA A 26 9.61 -23.15 12.58
N GLY A 27 8.36 -23.58 12.65
CA GLY A 27 7.94 -24.99 12.66
C GLY A 27 7.62 -25.56 11.28
N GLY A 28 7.79 -24.76 10.19
CA GLY A 28 7.48 -25.16 8.83
C GLY A 28 5.98 -25.12 8.48
N GLN A 29 5.13 -24.51 9.34
CA GLN A 29 3.69 -24.41 9.07
C GLN A 29 3.38 -23.13 8.29
N PRO A 30 2.43 -23.17 7.35
CA PRO A 30 2.00 -21.98 6.61
C PRO A 30 1.54 -20.86 7.56
N VAL A 31 2.03 -19.64 7.31
CA VAL A 31 1.65 -18.46 8.09
C VAL A 31 0.32 -17.89 7.62
N PHE A 32 0.10 -17.86 6.30
CA PHE A 32 -1.08 -17.26 5.68
C PHE A 32 -2.04 -18.32 5.14
N ASP A 33 -3.34 -18.02 5.25
CA ASP A 33 -4.45 -18.74 4.61
C ASP A 33 -5.15 -17.75 3.66
N ILE A 34 -4.91 -17.88 2.37
CA ILE A 34 -5.49 -16.99 1.35
C ILE A 34 -6.93 -17.43 1.07
N VAL A 35 -7.87 -16.83 1.77
CA VAL A 35 -9.30 -17.19 1.70
C VAL A 35 -9.99 -16.61 0.46
N ALA A 36 -9.47 -15.54 -0.15
CA ALA A 36 -9.93 -15.00 -1.42
C ALA A 36 -8.86 -14.11 -2.08
N GLN A 37 -8.88 -14.08 -3.41
CA GLN A 37 -8.18 -13.06 -4.21
C GLN A 37 -9.17 -12.47 -5.21
N ILE A 38 -9.37 -11.15 -5.16
CA ILE A 38 -10.47 -10.47 -5.81
C ILE A 38 -9.92 -9.44 -6.80
N GLY A 39 -10.50 -9.42 -7.99
CA GLY A 39 -10.18 -8.47 -9.06
C GLY A 39 -11.13 -7.26 -9.07
N PHE A 40 -11.64 -6.96 -10.26
CA PHE A 40 -12.55 -5.83 -10.46
C PHE A 40 -14.02 -6.16 -10.15
N ASP A 41 -14.36 -7.43 -9.97
CA ASP A 41 -15.72 -7.78 -9.56
C ASP A 41 -15.91 -7.57 -8.05
N LEU A 42 -16.40 -6.39 -7.71
CA LEU A 42 -16.64 -6.00 -6.32
C LEU A 42 -17.76 -6.79 -5.64
N SER A 43 -18.58 -7.55 -6.38
CA SER A 43 -19.58 -8.43 -5.80
C SER A 43 -18.94 -9.59 -5.04
N GLU A 44 -17.76 -10.05 -5.49
CA GLU A 44 -16.97 -11.06 -4.80
C GLU A 44 -16.48 -10.55 -3.43
N LEU A 45 -16.06 -9.28 -3.34
CA LEU A 45 -15.63 -8.70 -2.06
C LEU A 45 -16.79 -8.55 -1.06
N LYS A 46 -17.99 -8.22 -1.55
CA LYS A 46 -19.19 -8.14 -0.71
C LYS A 46 -19.54 -9.47 -0.06
N SER A 47 -19.34 -10.57 -0.78
CA SER A 47 -19.62 -11.94 -0.33
C SER A 47 -18.41 -12.65 0.27
N ALA A 48 -17.23 -12.06 0.21
CA ALA A 48 -16.00 -12.66 0.73
C ALA A 48 -16.12 -12.95 2.23
N PRO A 49 -15.55 -14.09 2.70
CA PRO A 49 -15.56 -14.44 4.11
C PRO A 49 -14.81 -13.41 4.94
N ALA A 50 -15.10 -13.35 6.23
CA ALA A 50 -14.31 -12.55 7.16
C ALA A 50 -12.86 -13.08 7.21
N ALA A 51 -11.91 -12.15 7.21
CA ALA A 51 -10.49 -12.44 7.29
C ALA A 51 -9.83 -11.62 8.41
N ASP A 52 -8.63 -11.98 8.80
CA ASP A 52 -7.84 -11.23 9.77
C ASP A 52 -7.22 -9.98 9.13
N VAL A 53 -6.92 -10.05 7.82
CA VAL A 53 -6.32 -8.97 7.04
C VAL A 53 -6.82 -8.96 5.60
N ILE A 54 -7.02 -7.76 5.06
CA ILE A 54 -7.13 -7.52 3.61
C ILE A 54 -5.89 -6.77 3.15
N ILE A 55 -5.23 -7.29 2.10
CA ILE A 55 -4.06 -6.67 1.46
C ILE A 55 -4.52 -6.11 0.11
N ASP A 56 -4.52 -4.78 -0.01
CA ASP A 56 -5.03 -4.06 -1.18
C ASP A 56 -3.90 -3.50 -2.04
N PHE A 57 -3.72 -4.09 -3.22
CA PHE A 57 -2.85 -3.63 -4.30
C PHE A 57 -3.65 -3.57 -5.60
N SER A 58 -4.73 -2.80 -5.59
CA SER A 58 -5.70 -2.76 -6.68
C SER A 58 -5.76 -1.41 -7.39
N ASN A 59 -6.88 -0.76 -7.34
CA ASN A 59 -7.14 0.51 -8.01
C ASN A 59 -8.00 1.42 -7.12
N VAL A 60 -7.84 2.73 -7.24
CA VAL A 60 -8.60 3.72 -6.47
C VAL A 60 -10.13 3.53 -6.57
N ALA A 61 -10.62 3.00 -7.70
CA ALA A 61 -12.06 2.73 -7.89
C ALA A 61 -12.62 1.65 -6.94
N THR A 62 -11.78 0.85 -6.30
CA THR A 62 -12.20 -0.18 -5.36
C THR A 62 -12.27 0.31 -3.91
N PHE A 63 -11.88 1.56 -3.65
CA PHE A 63 -11.72 2.15 -2.32
C PHE A 63 -12.94 1.91 -1.40
N ASP A 64 -14.12 2.32 -1.84
CA ASP A 64 -15.34 2.22 -1.02
C ASP A 64 -15.69 0.77 -0.68
N ALA A 65 -15.46 -0.16 -1.60
CA ALA A 65 -15.70 -1.57 -1.37
C ALA A 65 -14.70 -2.17 -0.35
N VAL A 66 -13.44 -1.76 -0.40
CA VAL A 66 -12.40 -2.17 0.56
C VAL A 66 -12.72 -1.62 1.95
N VAL A 67 -13.09 -0.34 2.07
CA VAL A 67 -13.52 0.26 3.34
C VAL A 67 -14.73 -0.48 3.91
N ALA A 68 -15.76 -0.71 3.10
CA ALA A 68 -16.97 -1.42 3.53
C ALA A 68 -16.66 -2.87 3.97
N TYR A 69 -15.72 -3.54 3.31
CA TYR A 69 -15.25 -4.86 3.75
C TYR A 69 -14.64 -4.82 5.14
N VAL A 70 -13.72 -3.86 5.39
CA VAL A 70 -13.07 -3.67 6.69
C VAL A 70 -14.10 -3.36 7.78
N GLU A 71 -15.01 -2.44 7.52
CA GLU A 71 -16.09 -2.07 8.47
C GLU A 71 -16.99 -3.27 8.82
N ARG A 72 -17.31 -4.10 7.82
CA ARG A 72 -18.16 -5.28 8.01
C ARG A 72 -17.46 -6.41 8.78
N THR A 73 -16.17 -6.60 8.56
CA THR A 73 -15.45 -7.80 9.04
C THR A 73 -14.52 -7.55 10.22
N GLY A 74 -14.12 -6.29 10.44
CA GLY A 74 -13.09 -5.94 11.43
C GLY A 74 -11.66 -6.33 10.99
N ALA A 75 -11.45 -6.71 9.72
CA ALA A 75 -10.14 -7.06 9.18
C ALA A 75 -9.16 -5.89 9.28
N ALA A 76 -7.89 -6.18 9.51
CA ALA A 76 -6.84 -5.19 9.32
C ALA A 76 -6.70 -4.86 7.81
N LEU A 77 -6.39 -3.61 7.48
CA LEU A 77 -6.13 -3.16 6.12
C LEU A 77 -4.65 -2.85 5.91
N VAL A 78 -4.05 -3.46 4.89
CA VAL A 78 -2.75 -3.06 4.34
C VAL A 78 -2.98 -2.62 2.89
N SER A 79 -2.92 -1.31 2.63
CA SER A 79 -3.21 -0.75 1.31
C SER A 79 -1.97 -0.09 0.68
N SER A 80 -1.71 -0.43 -0.58
CA SER A 80 -0.71 0.21 -1.44
C SER A 80 -1.34 0.85 -2.69
N THR A 81 -2.65 0.90 -2.75
CA THR A 81 -3.35 1.58 -3.84
C THR A 81 -3.03 3.07 -3.79
N THR A 82 -2.58 3.62 -4.90
CA THR A 82 -2.20 5.02 -5.04
C THR A 82 -3.30 5.83 -5.74
N GLY A 83 -3.22 7.17 -5.66
CA GLY A 83 -4.16 8.06 -6.34
C GLY A 83 -5.42 8.35 -5.54
N TYR A 84 -5.44 8.09 -4.25
CA TYR A 84 -6.54 8.50 -3.37
C TYR A 84 -6.69 10.02 -3.34
N THR A 85 -7.92 10.48 -3.34
CA THR A 85 -8.27 11.89 -3.12
C THR A 85 -8.03 12.27 -1.65
N PRO A 86 -7.94 13.59 -1.32
CA PRO A 86 -7.87 14.04 0.07
C PRO A 86 -9.00 13.46 0.92
N ASP A 87 -10.24 13.45 0.43
CA ASP A 87 -11.41 12.92 1.15
C ASP A 87 -11.27 11.41 1.42
N GLN A 88 -10.74 10.64 0.45
CA GLN A 88 -10.46 9.23 0.65
C GLN A 88 -9.34 9.00 1.69
N MET A 89 -8.31 9.85 1.70
CA MET A 89 -7.27 9.79 2.72
C MET A 89 -7.80 10.13 4.12
N ASP A 90 -8.71 11.10 4.23
CA ASP A 90 -9.37 11.42 5.48
C ASP A 90 -10.26 10.25 5.94
N ARG A 91 -10.98 9.63 5.01
CA ARG A 91 -11.78 8.42 5.30
C ARG A 91 -10.92 7.24 5.78
N LEU A 92 -9.70 7.06 5.26
CA LEU A 92 -8.75 6.06 5.78
C LEU A 92 -8.29 6.38 7.21
N ARG A 93 -8.07 7.67 7.53
CA ARG A 93 -7.71 8.09 8.89
C ARG A 93 -8.86 7.84 9.87
N GLU A 94 -10.09 8.14 9.47
CA GLU A 94 -11.29 7.82 10.26
C GLU A 94 -11.45 6.31 10.48
N LEU A 95 -11.28 5.51 9.43
CA LEU A 95 -11.30 4.05 9.53
C LEU A 95 -10.24 3.55 10.52
N GLY A 96 -9.05 4.17 10.53
CA GLY A 96 -7.95 3.87 11.43
C GLY A 96 -8.23 4.12 12.92
N GLN A 97 -9.29 4.86 13.26
CA GLN A 97 -9.73 5.04 14.66
C GLN A 97 -10.40 3.79 15.23
N ASN A 98 -10.98 2.94 14.36
CA ASN A 98 -11.74 1.77 14.75
C ASN A 98 -11.18 0.46 14.19
N ALA A 99 -10.27 0.51 13.25
CA ALA A 99 -9.62 -0.63 12.61
C ALA A 99 -8.09 -0.44 12.53
N ARG A 100 -7.36 -1.52 12.34
CA ARG A 100 -5.92 -1.46 12.09
C ARG A 100 -5.69 -1.16 10.61
N VAL A 101 -5.25 0.04 10.30
CA VAL A 101 -5.02 0.49 8.92
C VAL A 101 -3.56 0.88 8.74
N MET A 102 -2.96 0.33 7.69
CA MET A 102 -1.64 0.71 7.21
C MET A 102 -1.74 1.07 5.73
N HIS A 103 -1.36 2.28 5.37
CA HIS A 103 -1.33 2.74 3.98
C HIS A 103 0.04 3.33 3.64
N SER A 104 0.58 2.93 2.49
CA SER A 104 1.79 3.53 1.91
C SER A 104 1.79 3.36 0.40
N GLY A 105 2.18 4.41 -0.32
CA GLY A 105 2.41 4.33 -1.78
C GLY A 105 3.63 3.49 -2.17
N ASN A 106 4.49 3.13 -1.20
CA ASN A 106 5.66 2.29 -1.42
C ASN A 106 6.08 1.56 -0.14
N TYR A 107 6.19 0.24 -0.21
CA TYR A 107 6.61 -0.63 0.90
C TYR A 107 8.08 -1.12 0.77
N SER A 108 8.86 -0.55 -0.16
CA SER A 108 10.27 -0.89 -0.30
C SER A 108 11.09 -0.34 0.86
N ILE A 109 11.80 -1.21 1.57
CA ILE A 109 12.75 -0.82 2.64
C ILE A 109 13.83 0.11 2.07
N GLY A 110 14.29 -0.14 0.82
CA GLY A 110 15.28 0.71 0.14
C GLY A 110 14.76 2.13 -0.09
N ILE A 111 13.49 2.29 -0.48
CA ILE A 111 12.87 3.61 -0.65
C ILE A 111 12.66 4.31 0.70
N ALA A 112 12.30 3.57 1.75
CA ALA A 112 12.19 4.14 3.10
C ALA A 112 13.55 4.66 3.60
N ALA A 113 14.63 3.89 3.38
CA ALA A 113 15.99 4.32 3.69
C ALA A 113 16.42 5.54 2.87
N LEU A 114 16.16 5.54 1.55
CA LEU A 114 16.48 6.66 0.67
C LEU A 114 15.74 7.95 1.11
N ARG A 115 14.45 7.84 1.43
CA ARG A 115 13.66 8.97 1.96
C ARG A 115 14.31 9.59 3.19
N HIS A 116 14.76 8.75 4.13
CA HIS A 116 15.46 9.20 5.33
C HIS A 116 16.76 9.94 5.01
N LEU A 117 17.59 9.37 4.11
CA LEU A 117 18.86 9.95 3.68
C LEU A 117 18.65 11.29 2.95
N VAL A 118 17.67 11.38 2.08
CA VAL A 118 17.32 12.63 1.38
C VAL A 118 16.92 13.72 2.37
N ALA A 119 16.04 13.41 3.31
CA ALA A 119 15.64 14.38 4.35
C ALA A 119 16.82 14.82 5.22
N GLN A 120 17.77 13.94 5.52
CA GLN A 120 18.98 14.29 6.25
C GLN A 120 19.89 15.20 5.42
N ALA A 121 20.14 14.85 4.16
CA ALA A 121 20.97 15.66 3.26
C ALA A 121 20.41 17.08 3.09
N THR A 122 19.10 17.22 2.92
CA THR A 122 18.44 18.54 2.80
C THR A 122 18.70 19.42 4.04
N ARG A 123 18.59 18.85 5.23
CA ARG A 123 18.88 19.60 6.48
C ARG A 123 20.34 20.01 6.63
N GLU A 124 21.27 19.19 6.14
CA GLU A 124 22.71 19.42 6.27
C GLU A 124 23.27 20.35 5.18
N LEU A 125 22.53 20.52 4.06
CA LEU A 125 22.92 21.30 2.90
C LEU A 125 21.91 22.42 2.59
N PRO A 126 21.66 23.36 3.52
CA PRO A 126 20.67 24.41 3.31
C PRO A 126 21.06 25.32 2.13
N GLY A 127 20.11 25.61 1.25
CA GLY A 127 20.32 26.46 0.08
C GLY A 127 20.97 25.77 -1.12
N PHE A 128 21.16 24.45 -1.08
CA PHE A 128 21.53 23.68 -2.25
C PHE A 128 20.29 23.35 -3.09
N ASP A 129 20.42 23.49 -4.41
CA ASP A 129 19.39 23.05 -5.35
C ASP A 129 19.26 21.51 -5.32
N CYS A 130 18.02 21.04 -5.38
CA CYS A 130 17.71 19.61 -5.40
C CYS A 130 16.85 19.29 -6.61
N GLU A 131 17.30 18.32 -7.41
CA GLU A 131 16.54 17.78 -8.53
C GLU A 131 16.25 16.28 -8.32
N ILE A 132 15.03 15.86 -8.65
CA ILE A 132 14.64 14.45 -8.66
C ILE A 132 14.41 14.02 -10.10
N VAL A 133 15.24 13.13 -10.59
CA VAL A 133 15.14 12.55 -11.93
C VAL A 133 14.78 11.08 -11.83
N GLU A 134 13.73 10.66 -12.54
CA GLU A 134 13.30 9.27 -12.56
C GLU A 134 13.19 8.74 -13.99
N THR A 135 13.49 7.47 -14.15
CA THR A 135 13.37 6.78 -15.44
C THR A 135 12.55 5.50 -15.24
N HIS A 136 11.57 5.28 -16.09
CA HIS A 136 10.69 4.12 -16.05
C HIS A 136 10.58 3.47 -17.44
N HIS A 137 10.06 2.25 -17.43
CA HIS A 137 9.70 1.56 -18.66
C HIS A 137 8.55 2.31 -19.39
N ASN A 138 8.41 2.07 -20.68
CA ASN A 138 7.45 2.77 -21.57
C ASN A 138 5.95 2.47 -21.28
N GLN A 139 5.65 1.56 -20.37
CA GLN A 139 4.27 1.24 -19.97
C GLN A 139 3.80 1.99 -18.72
N LYS A 140 4.65 2.86 -18.15
CA LYS A 140 4.25 3.68 -17.00
C LYS A 140 3.36 4.83 -17.48
N VAL A 141 2.20 4.96 -16.83
CA VAL A 141 1.15 5.92 -17.23
C VAL A 141 1.24 7.21 -16.44
N ASP A 142 1.55 7.12 -15.13
CA ASP A 142 1.61 8.26 -14.23
C ASP A 142 3.03 8.85 -14.14
N ALA A 143 3.10 10.18 -14.12
CA ALA A 143 4.31 10.96 -13.81
C ALA A 143 3.90 12.26 -13.09
N PRO A 144 4.65 12.70 -12.06
CA PRO A 144 5.70 11.97 -11.36
C PRO A 144 5.17 10.74 -10.63
N SER A 145 6.05 9.73 -10.43
CA SER A 145 5.69 8.51 -9.70
C SER A 145 5.34 8.78 -8.24
N GLY A 146 4.60 7.86 -7.60
CA GLY A 146 4.37 7.94 -6.16
C GLY A 146 5.67 7.97 -5.34
N THR A 147 6.70 7.28 -5.79
CA THR A 147 8.04 7.30 -5.16
C THR A 147 8.72 8.65 -5.29
N ALA A 148 8.69 9.27 -6.49
CA ALA A 148 9.26 10.61 -6.68
C ALA A 148 8.55 11.65 -5.79
N LYS A 149 7.22 11.57 -5.68
CA LYS A 149 6.44 12.43 -4.77
C LYS A 149 6.84 12.24 -3.31
N LEU A 150 6.99 10.98 -2.85
CA LEU A 150 7.45 10.67 -1.48
C LEU A 150 8.85 11.24 -1.18
N LEU A 151 9.74 11.25 -2.16
CA LEU A 151 11.07 11.84 -2.01
C LEU A 151 11.00 13.37 -2.02
N LEU A 152 10.19 13.96 -2.89
CA LEU A 152 9.96 15.41 -2.91
C LEU A 152 9.36 15.90 -1.60
N ASP A 153 8.35 15.21 -1.07
CA ASP A 153 7.75 15.53 0.23
C ASP A 153 8.81 15.50 1.33
N ALA A 154 9.74 14.55 1.30
CA ALA A 154 10.83 14.44 2.27
C ALA A 154 11.83 15.63 2.17
N VAL A 155 12.07 16.17 0.96
CA VAL A 155 12.87 17.38 0.77
C VAL A 155 12.13 18.58 1.36
N VAL A 156 10.87 18.80 0.94
CA VAL A 156 10.07 19.96 1.36
C VAL A 156 9.84 19.97 2.88
N GLU A 157 9.55 18.82 3.50
CA GLU A 157 9.39 18.70 4.95
C GLU A 157 10.70 18.92 5.72
N ALA A 158 11.85 18.72 5.09
CA ALA A 158 13.16 18.84 5.71
C ALA A 158 13.81 20.22 5.51
N GLU A 159 13.31 21.03 4.58
CA GLU A 159 13.75 22.43 4.41
C GLU A 159 13.51 23.24 5.68
N PRO A 160 14.49 24.07 6.11
CA PRO A 160 14.41 24.83 7.34
C PRO A 160 13.41 25.99 7.28
#